data_160b0f1942730e2c563e099a908538da
#
_entry.id   160b0f1942730e2c563e099a908538da
#
_cell.length_a   1.000
_cell.length_b   1.000
_cell.length_c   1.000
_cell.angle_alpha   90.00
_cell.angle_beta   90.00
_cell.angle_gamma   90.00
#
_symmetry.space_group_name_H-M   'P 1'
#
loop_
_entity.id
_entity.type
_entity.pdbx_description
1 polymer ?
#
loop_
_entity_poly.entity_id
_entity_poly.type
_entity_poly.pdbx_seq_one_letter_code
_entity_poly.pdbx_strand_id
1 'polypeptide(L)'
;MAGPQAGPQPGPQPPDERRTVKISKYLSKHLRHQPERIGLVLDPQGWTEIDALLAALARNNFPITRAELDHVVATNDKKRFAVEGTRIRASQGHTVEVDLDLPPAEPPAYLYHGTVAAVLPAIRAQGLRPMARHHVHLSPDRETATRVGARRGRPVVIAVDAGAMHRAGHVFRVSANGVWLADSVPPEFLRFPG
;
A
#
# COMPACT_ATOMS: atom_id res chain seq x y z
N MET A 1 7.88 -54.54 -26.10
CA MET A 1 7.58 -53.17 -26.59
C MET A 1 7.36 -52.27 -25.39
N ALA A 2 8.31 -51.45 -25.04
CA ALA A 2 8.17 -50.50 -23.93
C ALA A 2 7.57 -49.21 -24.50
N GLY A 3 6.43 -48.80 -23.92
CA GLY A 3 5.80 -47.52 -24.26
C GLY A 3 6.62 -46.30 -23.80
N PRO A 4 6.46 -45.15 -24.44
CA PRO A 4 7.21 -43.97 -24.08
C PRO A 4 6.80 -43.48 -22.68
N GLN A 5 7.77 -43.41 -21.78
CA GLN A 5 7.60 -42.77 -20.46
C GLN A 5 7.42 -41.27 -20.68
N ALA A 6 6.26 -40.72 -20.32
CA ALA A 6 6.05 -39.29 -20.27
C ALA A 6 7.00 -38.71 -19.22
N GLY A 7 7.91 -37.84 -19.65
CA GLY A 7 8.77 -37.09 -18.75
C GLY A 7 7.96 -36.18 -17.83
N PRO A 8 8.53 -35.77 -16.69
CA PRO A 8 7.85 -34.90 -15.75
C PRO A 8 7.42 -33.60 -16.44
N GLN A 9 6.12 -33.30 -16.38
CA GLN A 9 5.60 -32.03 -16.90
C GLN A 9 6.21 -30.88 -16.10
N PRO A 10 6.67 -29.82 -16.76
CA PRO A 10 7.17 -28.64 -16.04
C PRO A 10 6.04 -28.07 -15.18
N GLY A 11 6.32 -27.87 -13.89
CA GLY A 11 5.39 -27.24 -12.97
C GLY A 11 4.99 -25.84 -13.47
N PRO A 12 3.92 -25.25 -12.92
CA PRO A 12 3.44 -23.95 -13.35
C PRO A 12 4.59 -22.92 -13.27
N GLN A 13 4.97 -22.36 -14.41
CA GLN A 13 5.99 -21.33 -14.47
C GLN A 13 5.47 -20.06 -13.80
N PRO A 14 6.34 -19.33 -13.06
CA PRO A 14 5.95 -18.03 -12.48
C PRO A 14 5.52 -17.07 -13.59
N PRO A 15 4.54 -16.17 -13.32
CA PRO A 15 4.11 -15.20 -14.31
C PRO A 15 5.26 -14.29 -14.72
N ASP A 16 5.26 -13.84 -15.97
CA ASP A 16 6.23 -12.86 -16.43
C ASP A 16 6.09 -11.52 -15.65
N GLU A 17 7.10 -10.67 -15.73
CA GLU A 17 7.13 -9.41 -14.99
C GLU A 17 5.94 -8.50 -15.35
N ARG A 18 5.51 -8.46 -16.63
CA ARG A 18 4.38 -7.66 -17.07
C ARG A 18 3.06 -8.18 -16.46
N ARG A 19 2.89 -9.48 -16.42
CA ARG A 19 1.74 -10.14 -15.80
C ARG A 19 1.73 -9.88 -14.30
N THR A 20 2.88 -10.01 -13.62
CA THR A 20 3.05 -9.72 -12.19
C THR A 20 2.64 -8.29 -11.85
N VAL A 21 3.12 -7.30 -12.61
CA VAL A 21 2.74 -5.89 -12.43
C VAL A 21 1.26 -5.66 -12.66
N LYS A 22 0.68 -6.28 -13.70
CA LYS A 22 -0.75 -6.17 -14.03
C LYS A 22 -1.62 -6.72 -12.90
N ILE A 23 -1.27 -7.90 -12.37
CA ILE A 23 -1.96 -8.51 -11.21
C ILE A 23 -1.84 -7.59 -9.99
N SER A 24 -0.65 -7.15 -9.64
CA SER A 24 -0.43 -6.27 -8.49
C SER A 24 -1.24 -4.97 -8.56
N LYS A 25 -1.37 -4.36 -9.74
CA LYS A 25 -2.19 -3.16 -9.95
C LYS A 25 -3.68 -3.46 -9.79
N TYR A 26 -4.15 -4.57 -10.35
CA TYR A 26 -5.55 -4.98 -10.28
C TYR A 26 -5.97 -5.29 -8.83
N LEU A 27 -5.16 -6.07 -8.12
CA LEU A 27 -5.36 -6.36 -6.70
C LEU A 27 -5.38 -5.08 -5.86
N SER A 28 -4.40 -4.17 -6.07
CA SER A 28 -4.33 -2.91 -5.34
C SER A 28 -5.57 -2.05 -5.54
N LYS A 29 -6.11 -2.02 -6.75
CA LYS A 29 -7.34 -1.27 -7.06
C LYS A 29 -8.53 -1.80 -6.28
N HIS A 30 -8.73 -3.11 -6.29
CA HIS A 30 -9.93 -3.71 -5.70
C HIS A 30 -9.82 -3.92 -4.19
N LEU A 31 -8.67 -4.26 -3.66
CA LEU A 31 -8.48 -4.39 -2.20
C LEU A 31 -8.40 -3.05 -1.45
N ARG A 32 -8.24 -1.92 -2.15
CA ARG A 32 -8.10 -0.60 -1.50
C ARG A 32 -9.23 0.36 -1.81
N HIS A 33 -9.80 0.28 -3.01
CA HIS A 33 -10.62 1.37 -3.52
C HIS A 33 -12.00 0.94 -3.99
N GLN A 34 -12.12 -0.22 -4.61
CA GLN A 34 -13.35 -0.61 -5.32
C GLN A 34 -13.64 -2.11 -5.20
N PRO A 35 -13.67 -2.69 -3.98
CA PRO A 35 -13.97 -4.12 -3.80
C PRO A 35 -15.34 -4.49 -4.35
N GLU A 36 -16.33 -3.64 -4.18
CA GLU A 36 -17.70 -3.83 -4.63
C GLU A 36 -17.81 -4.01 -6.15
N ARG A 37 -16.90 -3.43 -6.94
CA ARG A 37 -16.90 -3.55 -8.40
C ARG A 37 -16.70 -4.98 -8.91
N ILE A 38 -16.06 -5.80 -8.12
CA ILE A 38 -15.88 -7.24 -8.43
C ILE A 38 -16.71 -8.14 -7.52
N GLY A 39 -17.61 -7.54 -6.73
CA GLY A 39 -18.44 -8.27 -5.78
C GLY A 39 -17.65 -8.85 -4.61
N LEU A 40 -16.57 -8.16 -4.20
CA LEU A 40 -15.73 -8.59 -3.09
C LEU A 40 -16.16 -7.86 -1.81
N VAL A 41 -16.29 -8.60 -0.72
CA VAL A 41 -16.55 -8.08 0.61
C VAL A 41 -15.26 -8.14 1.43
N LEU A 42 -14.92 -7.01 2.05
CA LEU A 42 -13.83 -6.93 3.01
C LEU A 42 -14.41 -6.90 4.42
N ASP A 43 -13.70 -7.52 5.36
CA ASP A 43 -14.03 -7.35 6.77
C ASP A 43 -13.63 -5.93 7.27
N PRO A 44 -13.99 -5.53 8.51
CA PRO A 44 -13.64 -4.20 9.04
C PRO A 44 -12.14 -3.88 9.03
N GLN A 45 -11.26 -4.88 9.06
CA GLN A 45 -9.80 -4.73 8.98
C GLN A 45 -9.25 -4.85 7.56
N GLY A 46 -10.11 -4.94 6.55
CA GLY A 46 -9.75 -5.00 5.14
C GLY A 46 -9.36 -6.39 4.63
N TRP A 47 -9.58 -7.45 5.41
CA TRP A 47 -9.30 -8.82 5.00
C TRP A 47 -10.41 -9.39 4.14
N THR A 48 -10.03 -10.29 3.26
CA THR A 48 -10.95 -11.17 2.50
C THR A 48 -10.33 -12.54 2.34
N GLU A 49 -11.16 -13.56 2.16
CA GLU A 49 -10.69 -14.89 1.85
C GLU A 49 -10.04 -14.93 0.46
N ILE A 50 -8.90 -15.61 0.34
CA ILE A 50 -8.18 -15.73 -0.93
C ILE A 50 -9.04 -16.44 -1.98
N ASP A 51 -9.77 -17.48 -1.61
CA ASP A 51 -10.64 -18.20 -2.55
C ASP A 51 -11.79 -17.30 -3.05
N ALA A 52 -12.36 -16.47 -2.18
CA ALA A 52 -13.37 -15.48 -2.56
C ALA A 52 -12.79 -14.44 -3.54
N LEU A 53 -11.56 -13.99 -3.30
CA LEU A 53 -10.85 -13.07 -4.18
C LEU A 53 -10.61 -13.71 -5.56
N LEU A 54 -10.05 -14.92 -5.61
CA LEU A 54 -9.79 -15.65 -6.87
C LEU A 54 -11.06 -15.87 -7.67
N ALA A 55 -12.15 -16.27 -7.01
CA ALA A 55 -13.47 -16.44 -7.65
C ALA A 55 -14.02 -15.10 -8.18
N ALA A 56 -13.88 -14.01 -7.42
CA ALA A 56 -14.30 -12.68 -7.85
C ALA A 56 -13.52 -12.20 -9.07
N LEU A 57 -12.21 -12.41 -9.09
CA LEU A 57 -11.35 -12.07 -10.22
C LEU A 57 -11.74 -12.85 -11.48
N ALA A 58 -11.98 -14.15 -11.35
CA ALA A 58 -12.39 -15.00 -12.47
C ALA A 58 -13.73 -14.56 -13.06
N ARG A 59 -14.73 -14.24 -12.23
CA ARG A 59 -16.04 -13.73 -12.69
C ARG A 59 -15.95 -12.40 -13.40
N ASN A 60 -14.90 -11.62 -13.15
CA ASN A 60 -14.67 -10.30 -13.75
C ASN A 60 -13.61 -10.32 -14.88
N ASN A 61 -13.48 -11.45 -15.57
CA ASN A 61 -12.60 -11.66 -16.72
C ASN A 61 -11.11 -11.39 -16.41
N PHE A 62 -10.69 -11.57 -15.17
CA PHE A 62 -9.31 -11.45 -14.73
C PHE A 62 -8.88 -12.67 -13.91
N PRO A 63 -8.99 -13.91 -14.45
CA PRO A 63 -8.60 -15.09 -13.71
C PRO A 63 -7.11 -15.09 -13.41
N ILE A 64 -6.77 -15.41 -12.17
CA ILE A 64 -5.39 -15.69 -11.74
C ILE A 64 -5.39 -16.99 -10.94
N THR A 65 -4.27 -17.67 -10.95
CA THR A 65 -4.07 -18.86 -10.13
C THR A 65 -3.61 -18.48 -8.72
N ARG A 66 -3.74 -19.41 -7.78
CA ARG A 66 -3.17 -19.24 -6.44
C ARG A 66 -1.65 -19.04 -6.51
N ALA A 67 -0.95 -19.76 -7.36
CA ALA A 67 0.49 -19.62 -7.55
C ALA A 67 0.88 -18.23 -8.08
N GLU A 68 0.12 -17.65 -9.01
CA GLU A 68 0.34 -16.27 -9.46
C GLU A 68 0.11 -15.26 -8.33
N LEU A 69 -0.92 -15.45 -7.50
CA LEU A 69 -1.16 -14.60 -6.34
C LEU A 69 0.01 -14.66 -5.35
N ASP A 70 0.43 -15.87 -4.98
CA ASP A 70 1.52 -16.09 -4.04
C ASP A 70 2.83 -15.49 -4.57
N HIS A 71 3.11 -15.64 -5.88
CA HIS A 71 4.26 -15.01 -6.53
C HIS A 71 4.20 -13.48 -6.44
N VAL A 72 3.05 -12.87 -6.75
CA VAL A 72 2.88 -11.41 -6.66
C VAL A 72 3.07 -10.90 -5.24
N VAL A 73 2.56 -11.62 -4.24
CA VAL A 73 2.75 -11.26 -2.83
C VAL A 73 4.21 -11.36 -2.42
N ALA A 74 4.88 -12.46 -2.79
CA ALA A 74 6.29 -12.72 -2.43
C ALA A 74 7.28 -11.76 -3.10
N THR A 75 7.06 -11.42 -4.38
CA THR A 75 7.98 -10.57 -5.18
C THR A 75 7.64 -9.08 -5.11
N ASN A 76 6.64 -8.69 -4.32
CA ASN A 76 6.25 -7.29 -4.21
C ASN A 76 7.20 -6.53 -3.28
N ASP A 77 8.21 -5.85 -3.83
CA ASP A 77 9.20 -5.03 -3.10
C ASP A 77 8.56 -4.01 -2.14
N LYS A 78 7.35 -3.56 -2.46
CA LYS A 78 6.61 -2.58 -1.66
C LYS A 78 5.69 -3.23 -0.63
N LYS A 79 5.71 -4.54 -0.47
CA LYS A 79 4.88 -5.32 0.48
C LYS A 79 3.45 -4.79 0.59
N ARG A 80 2.80 -4.60 -0.60
CA ARG A 80 1.46 -3.98 -0.67
C ARG A 80 0.36 -4.84 -0.09
N PHE A 81 0.61 -6.13 0.05
CA PHE A 81 -0.36 -7.12 0.49
C PHE A 81 0.19 -7.89 1.68
N ALA A 82 -0.69 -8.18 2.63
CA ALA A 82 -0.43 -9.08 3.74
C ALA A 82 -1.30 -10.33 3.56
N VAL A 83 -0.73 -11.50 3.83
CA VAL A 83 -1.43 -12.79 3.82
C VAL A 83 -1.30 -13.41 5.20
N GLU A 84 -2.42 -13.88 5.73
CA GLU A 84 -2.50 -14.58 7.01
C GLU A 84 -3.44 -15.79 6.86
N GLY A 85 -2.87 -17.00 6.90
CA GLY A 85 -3.62 -18.22 6.66
C GLY A 85 -4.29 -18.21 5.28
N THR A 86 -5.62 -18.23 5.25
CA THR A 86 -6.43 -18.21 4.03
C THR A 86 -6.86 -16.81 3.60
N ARG A 87 -6.44 -15.74 4.32
CA ARG A 87 -6.89 -14.38 4.10
C ARG A 87 -5.80 -13.49 3.52
N ILE A 88 -6.23 -12.48 2.79
CA ILE A 88 -5.38 -11.44 2.20
C ILE A 88 -5.99 -10.06 2.44
N ARG A 89 -5.14 -9.05 2.65
CA ARG A 89 -5.53 -7.64 2.62
C ARG A 89 -4.47 -6.76 1.99
N ALA A 90 -4.83 -5.53 1.63
CA ALA A 90 -3.85 -4.50 1.35
C ALA A 90 -3.24 -3.99 2.66
N SER A 91 -1.93 -3.74 2.67
CA SER A 91 -1.20 -3.31 3.88
C SER A 91 -1.55 -1.89 4.31
N GLN A 92 -1.98 -1.01 3.38
CA GLN A 92 -2.37 0.38 3.64
C GLN A 92 -2.90 1.07 2.37
N GLY A 93 -3.38 2.31 2.51
CA GLY A 93 -3.76 3.17 1.38
C GLY A 93 -5.18 2.97 0.88
N HIS A 94 -6.06 2.45 1.74
CA HIS A 94 -7.49 2.29 1.45
C HIS A 94 -8.20 3.64 1.29
N THR A 95 -9.18 3.67 0.42
CA THR A 95 -10.21 4.73 0.35
C THR A 95 -11.58 4.21 0.78
N VAL A 96 -11.74 2.89 0.85
CA VAL A 96 -12.89 2.25 1.51
C VAL A 96 -12.68 2.25 3.02
N GLU A 97 -13.77 2.21 3.79
CA GLU A 97 -13.71 2.22 5.24
C GLU A 97 -13.11 0.91 5.75
N VAL A 98 -11.91 0.99 6.31
CA VAL A 98 -11.22 -0.11 6.99
C VAL A 98 -10.42 0.42 8.17
N ASP A 99 -10.42 -0.32 9.27
CA ASP A 99 -9.52 -0.13 10.39
C ASP A 99 -8.44 -1.21 10.32
N LEU A 100 -7.20 -0.81 10.04
CA LEU A 100 -6.07 -1.75 9.94
C LEU A 100 -5.64 -2.32 11.30
N ASP A 101 -6.25 -1.82 12.40
CA ASP A 101 -5.94 -2.23 13.78
C ASP A 101 -4.42 -2.18 14.06
N LEU A 102 -3.78 -1.12 13.58
CA LEU A 102 -2.35 -0.91 13.80
C LEU A 102 -2.15 -0.27 15.17
N PRO A 103 -1.31 -0.85 16.04
CA PRO A 103 -1.00 -0.23 17.33
C PRO A 103 -0.28 1.10 17.15
N PRO A 104 -0.42 2.03 18.11
CA PRO A 104 0.42 3.21 18.18
C PRO A 104 1.91 2.82 18.18
N ALA A 105 2.72 3.60 17.46
CA ALA A 105 4.16 3.41 17.38
C ALA A 105 4.89 4.73 17.61
N GLU A 106 6.01 4.69 18.32
CA GLU A 106 6.87 5.85 18.49
C GLU A 106 7.61 6.14 17.19
N PRO A 107 7.43 7.35 16.60
CA PRO A 107 8.10 7.70 15.36
C PRO A 107 9.58 8.06 15.59
N PRO A 108 10.42 8.01 14.55
CA PRO A 108 11.74 8.64 14.58
C PRO A 108 11.60 10.15 14.70
N ALA A 109 12.70 10.85 14.99
CA ALA A 109 12.71 12.32 15.14
C ALA A 109 12.09 13.02 13.91
N TYR A 110 12.40 12.53 12.70
CA TYR A 110 11.88 13.06 11.45
C TYR A 110 11.29 11.97 10.57
N LEU A 111 10.18 12.35 9.93
CA LEU A 111 9.58 11.61 8.82
C LEU A 111 9.49 12.54 7.60
N TYR A 112 9.14 11.99 6.44
CA TYR A 112 9.20 12.75 5.18
C TYR A 112 7.95 12.57 4.34
N HIS A 113 7.54 13.65 3.68
CA HIS A 113 6.42 13.64 2.75
C HIS A 113 6.88 14.10 1.37
N GLY A 114 6.72 13.23 0.37
CA GLY A 114 7.04 13.54 -1.02
C GLY A 114 5.82 14.11 -1.74
N THR A 115 5.96 15.28 -2.32
CA THR A 115 4.92 16.01 -3.03
C THR A 115 5.47 16.76 -4.24
N VAL A 116 4.73 17.74 -4.76
CA VAL A 116 5.13 18.62 -5.87
C VAL A 116 4.89 20.09 -5.50
N ALA A 117 5.61 21.01 -6.15
CA ALA A 117 5.58 22.43 -5.82
C ALA A 117 4.18 23.06 -5.85
N ALA A 118 3.33 22.62 -6.77
CA ALA A 118 1.98 23.17 -6.97
C ALA A 118 1.08 23.13 -5.73
N VAL A 119 1.28 22.16 -4.82
CA VAL A 119 0.44 22.00 -3.61
C VAL A 119 1.07 22.60 -2.35
N LEU A 120 2.30 23.11 -2.41
CA LEU A 120 3.00 23.68 -1.25
C LEU A 120 2.24 24.83 -0.58
N PRO A 121 1.60 25.78 -1.30
CA PRO A 121 0.85 26.85 -0.66
C PRO A 121 -0.27 26.33 0.25
N ALA A 122 -1.01 25.33 -0.23
CA ALA A 122 -2.07 24.69 0.56
C ALA A 122 -1.51 23.95 1.78
N ILE A 123 -0.40 23.23 1.61
CA ILE A 123 0.26 22.51 2.71
C ILE A 123 0.83 23.49 3.76
N ARG A 124 1.37 24.63 3.34
CA ARG A 124 1.85 25.68 4.27
C ARG A 124 0.71 26.24 5.11
N ALA A 125 -0.45 26.43 4.51
CA ALA A 125 -1.62 27.01 5.19
C ALA A 125 -2.37 26.01 6.08
N GLN A 126 -2.47 24.74 5.66
CA GLN A 126 -3.38 23.77 6.26
C GLN A 126 -2.69 22.54 6.86
N GLY A 127 -1.38 22.39 6.67
CA GLY A 127 -0.67 21.17 7.00
C GLY A 127 -0.94 20.03 6.03
N LEU A 128 -0.51 18.81 6.40
CA LEU A 128 -0.83 17.61 5.65
C LEU A 128 -2.15 17.02 6.14
N ARG A 129 -3.03 16.72 5.20
CA ARG A 129 -4.33 16.09 5.44
C ARG A 129 -4.44 14.78 4.66
N PRO A 130 -5.22 13.82 5.12
CA PRO A 130 -5.33 12.49 4.48
C PRO A 130 -5.96 12.51 3.09
N MET A 131 -6.70 13.56 2.73
CA MET A 131 -7.44 13.71 1.47
C MET A 131 -8.45 12.56 1.28
N ALA A 132 -8.34 11.81 0.18
CA ALA A 132 -9.20 10.65 -0.10
C ALA A 132 -8.82 9.38 0.70
N ARG A 133 -7.81 9.42 1.52
CA ARG A 133 -7.35 8.29 2.35
C ARG A 133 -7.73 8.54 3.82
N HIS A 134 -7.58 7.51 4.67
CA HIS A 134 -7.85 7.64 6.10
C HIS A 134 -6.72 8.32 6.87
N HIS A 135 -5.49 8.26 6.36
CA HIS A 135 -4.30 8.80 7.03
C HIS A 135 -3.38 9.54 6.07
N VAL A 136 -2.61 10.47 6.62
CA VAL A 136 -1.43 11.02 5.96
C VAL A 136 -0.34 9.94 5.93
N HIS A 137 0.26 9.74 4.77
CA HIS A 137 1.34 8.79 4.56
C HIS A 137 2.68 9.49 4.59
N LEU A 138 3.57 9.01 5.44
CA LEU A 138 4.92 9.53 5.62
C LEU A 138 5.94 8.43 5.36
N SER A 139 7.09 8.83 4.85
CA SER A 139 8.21 7.94 4.56
C SER A 139 9.27 8.03 5.64
N PRO A 140 9.98 6.93 5.96
CA PRO A 140 11.04 6.93 6.96
C PRO A 140 12.30 7.70 6.51
N ASP A 141 12.46 7.90 5.20
CA ASP A 141 13.63 8.54 4.60
C ASP A 141 13.29 9.45 3.41
N ARG A 142 14.22 10.33 3.07
CA ARG A 142 14.06 11.29 1.97
C ARG A 142 14.03 10.64 0.59
N GLU A 143 14.78 9.57 0.38
CA GLU A 143 14.84 8.87 -0.90
C GLU A 143 13.47 8.25 -1.24
N THR A 144 12.87 7.57 -0.28
CA THR A 144 11.52 7.01 -0.42
C THR A 144 10.49 8.11 -0.68
N ALA A 145 10.55 9.22 0.06
CA ALA A 145 9.66 10.37 -0.16
C ALA A 145 9.84 10.99 -1.55
N THR A 146 11.08 11.11 -2.03
CA THR A 146 11.38 11.59 -3.39
C THR A 146 10.74 10.69 -4.45
N ARG A 147 10.89 9.37 -4.33
CA ARG A 147 10.26 8.40 -5.24
C ARG A 147 8.73 8.49 -5.22
N VAL A 148 8.14 8.78 -4.06
CA VAL A 148 6.69 8.97 -3.94
C VAL A 148 6.25 10.26 -4.63
N GLY A 149 6.93 11.38 -4.40
CA GLY A 149 6.63 12.67 -5.02
C GLY A 149 6.79 12.65 -6.54
N ALA A 150 7.82 11.98 -7.04
CA ALA A 150 8.13 11.87 -8.48
C ALA A 150 7.00 11.26 -9.34
N ARG A 151 6.04 10.57 -8.72
CA ARG A 151 4.85 10.04 -9.42
C ARG A 151 3.90 11.13 -9.93
N ARG A 152 4.02 12.34 -9.39
CA ARG A 152 3.13 13.49 -9.69
C ARG A 152 3.85 14.63 -10.42
N GLY A 153 5.15 14.52 -10.66
CA GLY A 153 5.97 15.54 -11.30
C GLY A 153 7.33 15.71 -10.60
N ARG A 154 7.95 16.89 -10.74
CA ARG A 154 9.21 17.19 -10.06
C ARG A 154 9.00 17.12 -8.53
N PRO A 155 9.66 16.20 -7.83
CA PRO A 155 9.40 15.96 -6.42
C PRO A 155 9.92 17.09 -5.54
N VAL A 156 9.14 17.40 -4.51
CA VAL A 156 9.55 18.23 -3.37
C VAL A 156 9.36 17.39 -2.11
N VAL A 157 10.37 17.35 -1.25
CA VAL A 157 10.31 16.59 0.00
C VAL A 157 10.19 17.55 1.18
N ILE A 158 9.13 17.39 1.94
CA ILE A 158 8.87 18.10 3.19
C ILE A 158 9.32 17.20 4.34
N ALA A 159 10.11 17.72 5.27
CA ALA A 159 10.40 17.01 6.51
C ALA A 159 9.32 17.32 7.55
N VAL A 160 8.94 16.30 8.31
CA VAL A 160 7.98 16.38 9.42
C VAL A 160 8.73 16.14 10.72
N ASP A 161 8.61 17.07 11.66
CA ASP A 161 9.17 16.92 13.02
C ASP A 161 8.28 15.95 13.82
N ALA A 162 8.39 14.66 13.49
CA ALA A 162 7.54 13.62 14.03
C ALA A 162 7.80 13.40 15.52
N GLY A 163 9.04 13.56 15.97
CA GLY A 163 9.37 13.47 17.38
C GLY A 163 8.70 14.57 18.21
N ALA A 164 8.69 15.82 17.71
CA ALA A 164 8.00 16.93 18.38
C ALA A 164 6.48 16.71 18.38
N MET A 165 5.91 16.26 17.27
CA MET A 165 4.49 15.91 17.19
C MET A 165 4.11 14.82 18.21
N HIS A 166 4.93 13.77 18.32
CA HIS A 166 4.68 12.67 19.24
C HIS A 166 4.69 13.16 20.69
N ARG A 167 5.67 13.99 21.06
CA ARG A 167 5.71 14.62 22.40
C ARG A 167 4.53 15.56 22.65
N ALA A 168 3.95 16.15 21.61
CA ALA A 168 2.73 16.95 21.69
C ALA A 168 1.44 16.11 21.74
N GLY A 169 1.53 14.78 21.76
CA GLY A 169 0.39 13.88 21.91
C GLY A 169 -0.20 13.34 20.61
N HIS A 170 0.41 13.63 19.46
CA HIS A 170 -0.04 13.06 18.18
C HIS A 170 0.32 11.58 18.07
N VAL A 171 -0.63 10.78 17.59
CA VAL A 171 -0.46 9.34 17.44
C VAL A 171 0.07 9.01 16.06
N PHE A 172 1.08 8.17 16.03
CA PHE A 172 1.62 7.58 14.81
C PHE A 172 1.39 6.08 14.81
N ARG A 173 1.29 5.52 13.61
CA ARG A 173 1.25 4.07 13.36
C ARG A 173 2.18 3.75 12.21
N VAL A 174 2.64 2.52 12.13
CA VAL A 174 3.45 2.04 11.01
C VAL A 174 2.82 0.80 10.41
N SER A 175 2.63 0.81 9.09
CA SER A 175 2.11 -0.33 8.36
C SER A 175 3.18 -1.41 8.15
N ALA A 176 2.76 -2.63 7.85
CA ALA A 176 3.66 -3.77 7.65
C ALA A 176 4.73 -3.53 6.56
N ASN A 177 4.48 -2.62 5.63
CA ASN A 177 5.43 -2.24 4.58
C ASN A 177 6.23 -0.96 4.89
N GLY A 178 6.28 -0.54 6.17
CA GLY A 178 7.13 0.56 6.64
C GLY A 178 6.63 1.96 6.32
N VAL A 179 5.36 2.12 5.90
CA VAL A 179 4.75 3.44 5.72
C VAL A 179 4.23 3.94 7.06
N TRP A 180 4.64 5.13 7.45
CA TRP A 180 4.14 5.79 8.66
C TRP A 180 2.82 6.49 8.38
N LEU A 181 1.92 6.42 9.33
CA LEU A 181 0.55 6.91 9.24
C LEU A 181 0.29 7.89 10.40
N ALA A 182 -0.27 9.05 10.06
CA ALA A 182 -0.76 10.04 11.02
C ALA A 182 -2.14 10.55 10.57
N ASP A 183 -2.99 10.96 11.50
CA ASP A 183 -4.33 11.47 11.16
C ASP A 183 -4.22 12.80 10.39
N SER A 184 -3.28 13.65 10.78
CA SER A 184 -2.92 14.89 10.09
C SER A 184 -1.53 15.33 10.53
N VAL A 185 -0.92 16.30 9.83
CA VAL A 185 0.31 16.97 10.26
C VAL A 185 0.07 18.46 10.27
N PRO A 186 -0.01 19.11 11.45
CA PRO A 186 -0.15 20.55 11.56
C PRO A 186 1.04 21.31 10.92
N PRO A 187 0.83 22.53 10.39
CA PRO A 187 1.86 23.28 9.68
C PRO A 187 3.13 23.56 10.51
N GLU A 188 3.00 23.76 11.81
CA GLU A 188 4.10 24.07 12.73
C GLU A 188 5.16 22.97 12.81
N PHE A 189 4.79 21.71 12.51
CA PHE A 189 5.71 20.58 12.49
C PHE A 189 6.34 20.31 11.12
N LEU A 190 6.02 21.14 10.11
CA LEU A 190 6.55 21.00 8.76
C LEU A 190 7.82 21.82 8.56
N ARG A 191 8.81 21.21 7.91
CA ARG A 191 10.06 21.87 7.48
C ARG A 191 10.12 21.77 5.96
N PHE A 192 9.97 22.91 5.31
CA PHE A 192 10.00 23.00 3.86
C PHE A 192 11.46 23.15 3.38
N PRO A 193 11.80 22.62 2.19
CA PRO A 193 13.09 22.91 1.58
C PRO A 193 13.19 24.39 1.28
N GLY A 194 14.41 24.93 1.43
CA GLY A 194 14.75 26.34 1.07
C GLY A 194 14.70 26.55 -0.44
#